data_45aa7f911b038b112fa3714493031edf
#
_entry.id   45aa7f911b038b112fa3714493031edf
#
_cell.length_a   1.000
_cell.length_b   1.000
_cell.length_c   1.000
_cell.angle_alpha   90.00
_cell.angle_beta   90.00
_cell.angle_gamma   90.00
#
_symmetry.space_group_name_H-M   'P 1'
#
loop_
_entity.id
_entity.type
_entity.pdbx_description
1 polymer ?
#
loop_
_entity_poly.entity_id
_entity_poly.type
_entity_poly.pdbx_seq_one_letter_code
_entity_poly.pdbx_strand_id
1 'polypeptide(L)'
;NVEQLKNSVNRNPLITDFGCSTNKFGEYDIICFGERFLLDADGQAIGYVGNSSLGFLSTATTVPYLFYKNILSDSALTVGEAHLSVKYELLTNYGSSSVNKVFVNSNVLLGDPSVKLKVPQKPNLSINGNEITLLNSEITDQLDSAEVRVIVKNLGLSFNKSYKMNISHFYQDNFLDSVALVKQLPDNSDTLLIKVNIK
;
A
#
# COMPACT_ATOMS: atom_id res chain seq x y z
N ASN A 1 -11.48 9.80 14.42
CA ASN A 1 -10.59 10.24 15.48
C ASN A 1 -9.34 9.35 15.45
N VAL A 2 -8.13 9.96 15.54
CA VAL A 2 -6.84 9.23 15.50
C VAL A 2 -6.77 8.17 16.60
N GLU A 3 -7.30 8.46 17.78
CA GLU A 3 -7.36 7.55 18.94
C GLU A 3 -8.16 6.25 18.70
N GLN A 4 -8.96 6.20 17.64
CA GLN A 4 -9.71 5.02 17.24
C GLN A 4 -8.95 4.10 16.28
N LEU A 5 -7.83 4.58 15.72
CA LEU A 5 -6.96 3.80 14.85
C LEU A 5 -6.05 2.94 15.74
N LYS A 6 -6.35 1.66 15.81
CA LYS A 6 -5.53 0.69 16.56
C LYS A 6 -4.73 -0.15 15.58
N ASN A 7 -3.42 -0.10 15.72
CA ASN A 7 -2.54 -1.01 15.00
C ASN A 7 -2.36 -2.31 15.78
N SER A 8 -2.17 -3.40 15.08
CA SER A 8 -1.73 -4.64 15.72
C SER A 8 -0.28 -4.50 16.18
N VAL A 9 0.07 -5.17 17.26
CA VAL A 9 1.43 -5.20 17.82
C VAL A 9 2.47 -5.42 16.70
N ASN A 10 3.51 -4.58 16.69
CA ASN A 10 4.61 -4.61 15.71
C ASN A 10 4.25 -4.24 14.25
N ARG A 11 3.16 -3.52 14.02
CA ARG A 11 2.76 -3.05 12.69
C ARG A 11 2.48 -1.55 12.67
N ASN A 12 3.47 -0.75 13.02
CA ASN A 12 3.35 0.69 13.00
C ASN A 12 3.71 1.24 11.61
N PRO A 13 2.79 1.92 10.92
CA PRO A 13 3.04 2.51 9.61
C PRO A 13 3.88 3.79 9.70
N LEU A 14 4.52 4.16 8.60
CA LEU A 14 4.88 5.53 8.33
C LEU A 14 3.64 6.24 7.77
N ILE A 15 3.28 7.37 8.37
CA ILE A 15 2.20 8.23 7.87
C ILE A 15 2.82 9.32 6.99
N THR A 16 2.23 9.55 5.83
CA THR A 16 2.61 10.65 4.94
C THR A 16 1.39 11.49 4.63
N ASP A 17 1.48 12.78 4.86
CA ASP A 17 0.42 13.75 4.60
C ASP A 17 1.00 14.99 3.92
N PHE A 18 0.57 15.26 2.73
CA PHE A 18 1.04 16.41 1.94
C PHE A 18 0.02 17.57 1.93
N GLY A 19 -0.96 17.51 2.81
CA GLY A 19 -1.92 18.59 3.07
C GLY A 19 -1.31 19.79 3.79
N CYS A 20 -2.13 20.84 3.97
CA CYS A 20 -1.69 22.05 4.66
C CYS A 20 -1.67 21.82 6.18
N SER A 21 -0.58 22.25 6.83
CA SER A 21 -0.53 22.46 8.29
C SER A 21 -0.85 21.24 9.16
N THR A 22 -0.73 20.04 8.62
CA THR A 22 -1.03 18.78 9.37
C THR A 22 0.07 18.40 10.36
N ASN A 23 1.24 19.02 10.22
CA ASN A 23 2.43 18.74 11.05
C ASN A 23 2.98 20.01 11.74
N LYS A 24 2.10 20.85 12.29
CA LYS A 24 2.43 22.12 12.97
C LYS A 24 2.93 21.89 14.41
N PHE A 25 3.94 21.08 14.59
CA PHE A 25 4.48 20.69 15.90
C PHE A 25 5.08 21.86 16.73
N GLY A 26 5.30 23.01 16.13
CA GLY A 26 5.83 24.19 16.81
C GLY A 26 4.77 25.16 17.32
N GLU A 27 3.48 24.85 17.20
CA GLU A 27 2.41 25.71 17.73
C GLU A 27 2.12 25.36 19.18
N TYR A 28 2.21 26.40 20.05
CA TYR A 28 1.84 26.28 21.45
C TYR A 28 0.33 25.98 21.59
N ASP A 29 -0.06 25.15 22.52
CA ASP A 29 -1.45 24.73 22.80
C ASP A 29 -2.15 23.88 21.71
N ILE A 30 -1.45 23.45 20.66
CA ILE A 30 -2.01 22.57 19.63
C ILE A 30 -1.18 21.31 19.50
N ILE A 31 -1.80 20.17 19.72
CA ILE A 31 -1.21 18.86 19.36
C ILE A 31 -1.61 18.56 17.92
N CYS A 32 -0.66 18.65 16.99
CA CYS A 32 -0.92 18.40 15.57
C CYS A 32 -1.11 16.89 15.26
N PHE A 33 -1.51 16.59 14.04
CA PHE A 33 -1.69 15.18 13.64
C PHE A 33 -0.41 14.36 13.76
N GLY A 34 0.73 14.90 13.36
CA GLY A 34 2.01 14.21 13.47
C GLY A 34 2.35 13.83 14.91
N GLU A 35 2.16 14.75 15.84
CA GLU A 35 2.36 14.48 17.27
C GLU A 35 1.36 13.44 17.81
N ARG A 36 0.09 13.54 17.41
CA ARG A 36 -0.93 12.56 17.81
C ARG A 36 -0.58 11.15 17.38
N PHE A 37 -0.13 10.96 16.14
CA PHE A 37 0.24 9.64 15.65
C PHE A 37 1.48 9.06 16.32
N LEU A 38 2.40 9.90 16.77
CA LEU A 38 3.67 9.46 17.37
C LEU A 38 3.60 9.33 18.90
N LEU A 39 2.87 10.22 19.57
CA LEU A 39 2.87 10.32 21.03
C LEU A 39 1.73 9.55 21.71
N ASP A 40 0.80 9.01 20.94
CA ASP A 40 -0.26 8.17 21.51
C ASP A 40 0.34 6.94 22.18
N ALA A 41 -0.16 6.60 23.35
CA ALA A 41 0.34 5.49 24.18
C ALA A 41 0.31 4.13 23.45
N ASP A 42 -0.60 3.95 22.50
CA ASP A 42 -0.74 2.73 21.72
C ASP A 42 0.19 2.69 20.49
N GLY A 43 1.01 3.73 20.27
CA GLY A 43 2.01 3.79 19.21
C GLY A 43 1.43 3.57 17.82
N GLN A 44 0.84 4.62 17.22
CA GLN A 44 0.09 4.47 15.97
C GLN A 44 0.94 4.58 14.71
N ALA A 45 2.12 5.20 14.80
CA ALA A 45 3.05 5.36 13.69
C ALA A 45 4.51 5.31 14.15
N ILE A 46 5.40 4.91 13.25
CA ILE A 46 6.85 5.00 13.45
C ILE A 46 7.43 6.35 13.02
N GLY A 47 6.66 7.12 12.25
CA GLY A 47 7.02 8.43 11.76
C GLY A 47 5.85 9.09 11.05
N TYR A 48 5.92 10.42 10.96
CA TYR A 48 4.96 11.23 10.24
C TYR A 48 5.69 12.25 9.36
N VAL A 49 5.42 12.21 8.06
CA VAL A 49 5.92 13.20 7.09
C VAL A 49 4.77 14.12 6.73
N GLY A 50 4.89 15.41 7.01
CA GLY A 50 3.82 16.35 6.74
C GLY A 50 4.29 17.80 6.73
N ASN A 51 3.40 18.71 6.29
CA ASN A 51 3.71 20.13 6.21
C ASN A 51 3.41 20.85 7.53
N SER A 52 4.41 21.56 8.05
CA SER A 52 4.23 22.48 9.20
C SER A 52 3.59 23.81 8.79
N SER A 53 3.46 24.08 7.50
CA SER A 53 2.87 25.29 6.92
C SER A 53 1.93 24.94 5.75
N LEU A 54 1.68 25.92 4.87
CA LEU A 54 0.82 25.74 3.70
C LEU A 54 1.39 24.67 2.74
N GLY A 55 0.53 23.80 2.25
CA GLY A 55 0.76 22.94 1.11
C GLY A 55 0.22 23.59 -0.18
N PHE A 56 0.79 23.22 -1.32
CA PHE A 56 0.36 23.70 -2.63
C PHE A 56 0.02 22.51 -3.55
N LEU A 57 -0.98 22.69 -4.39
CA LEU A 57 -1.45 21.64 -5.28
C LEU A 57 -0.33 21.07 -6.17
N SER A 58 0.55 21.94 -6.67
CA SER A 58 1.68 21.52 -7.51
C SER A 58 2.67 20.60 -6.79
N THR A 59 2.92 20.81 -5.49
CA THR A 59 3.78 19.93 -4.69
C THR A 59 3.03 18.71 -4.20
N ALA A 60 1.71 18.80 -3.98
CA ALA A 60 0.88 17.68 -3.50
C ALA A 60 0.77 16.51 -4.50
N THR A 61 1.08 16.71 -5.76
CA THR A 61 1.14 15.64 -6.77
C THR A 61 2.55 15.13 -7.00
N THR A 62 3.52 16.03 -7.13
CA THR A 62 4.92 15.69 -7.46
C THR A 62 5.65 15.04 -6.29
N VAL A 63 5.47 15.56 -5.09
CA VAL A 63 6.23 15.12 -3.91
C VAL A 63 5.89 13.69 -3.47
N PRO A 64 4.62 13.28 -3.36
CA PRO A 64 4.29 11.88 -3.08
C PRO A 64 4.91 10.93 -4.09
N TYR A 65 4.85 11.26 -5.38
CA TYR A 65 5.46 10.45 -6.41
C TYR A 65 6.96 10.27 -6.19
N LEU A 66 7.70 11.37 -5.95
CA LEU A 66 9.15 11.31 -5.70
C LEU A 66 9.47 10.53 -4.42
N PHE A 67 8.69 10.73 -3.36
CA PHE A 67 8.91 10.07 -2.08
C PHE A 67 8.75 8.55 -2.21
N TYR A 68 7.64 8.10 -2.76
CA TYR A 68 7.39 6.67 -2.93
C TYR A 68 8.28 6.04 -3.99
N LYS A 69 8.61 6.74 -5.06
CA LYS A 69 9.62 6.31 -6.03
C LYS A 69 10.94 6.01 -5.34
N ASN A 70 11.44 6.92 -4.50
CA ASN A 70 12.74 6.75 -3.83
C ASN A 70 12.72 5.59 -2.84
N ILE A 71 11.68 5.45 -2.02
CA ILE A 71 11.55 4.34 -1.08
C ILE A 71 11.37 2.99 -1.78
N LEU A 72 10.62 2.95 -2.89
CA LEU A 72 10.30 1.69 -3.57
C LEU A 72 11.41 1.24 -4.53
N SER A 73 12.15 2.18 -5.13
CA SER A 73 13.23 1.86 -6.09
C SER A 73 14.52 1.44 -5.41
N ASP A 74 14.81 1.99 -4.24
CA ASP A 74 16.00 1.65 -3.46
C ASP A 74 15.63 1.31 -2.02
N SER A 75 15.40 0.04 -1.78
CA SER A 75 15.06 -0.50 -0.47
C SER A 75 16.18 -0.31 0.59
N ALA A 76 17.33 0.22 0.22
CA ALA A 76 18.39 0.53 1.14
C ALA A 76 18.17 1.87 1.85
N LEU A 77 17.39 2.79 1.27
CA LEU A 77 17.16 4.10 1.84
C LEU A 77 16.38 4.04 3.16
N THR A 78 16.79 4.86 4.10
CA THR A 78 16.01 5.18 5.29
C THR A 78 14.92 6.19 4.95
N VAL A 79 13.93 6.35 5.84
CA VAL A 79 12.88 7.36 5.68
C VAL A 79 13.47 8.77 5.58
N GLY A 80 14.50 9.06 6.39
CA GLY A 80 15.17 10.36 6.35
C GLY A 80 15.90 10.61 5.04
N GLU A 81 16.62 9.61 4.52
CA GLU A 81 17.30 9.72 3.23
C GLU A 81 16.29 9.91 2.08
N ALA A 82 15.21 9.15 2.06
CA ALA A 82 14.15 9.31 1.05
C ALA A 82 13.52 10.71 1.14
N HIS A 83 13.23 11.22 2.34
CA HIS A 83 12.68 12.54 2.56
C HIS A 83 13.63 13.66 2.12
N LEU A 84 14.92 13.51 2.40
CA LEU A 84 15.95 14.46 1.94
C LEU A 84 16.09 14.45 0.42
N SER A 85 16.12 13.24 -0.18
CA SER A 85 16.22 13.07 -1.63
C SER A 85 15.09 13.76 -2.37
N VAL A 86 13.85 13.69 -1.86
CA VAL A 86 12.70 14.40 -2.44
C VAL A 86 12.91 15.90 -2.47
N LYS A 87 13.41 16.49 -1.38
CA LYS A 87 13.69 17.93 -1.29
C LYS A 87 14.76 18.36 -2.30
N TYR A 88 15.81 17.54 -2.43
CA TYR A 88 16.88 17.77 -3.40
C TYR A 88 16.34 17.64 -4.84
N GLU A 89 15.65 16.55 -5.17
CA GLU A 89 15.08 16.34 -6.50
C GLU A 89 14.08 17.43 -6.88
N LEU A 90 13.26 17.89 -5.93
CA LEU A 90 12.29 18.96 -6.17
C LEU A 90 13.00 20.25 -6.62
N LEU A 91 14.07 20.64 -5.94
CA LEU A 91 14.81 21.87 -6.28
C LEU A 91 15.62 21.73 -7.57
N THR A 92 16.24 20.57 -7.81
CA THR A 92 17.11 20.36 -8.97
C THR A 92 16.32 20.13 -10.26
N ASN A 93 15.26 19.32 -10.22
CA ASN A 93 14.52 18.90 -11.41
C ASN A 93 13.29 19.76 -11.71
N TYR A 94 12.70 20.40 -10.68
CA TYR A 94 11.48 21.21 -10.82
C TYR A 94 11.74 22.71 -10.50
N GLY A 95 12.98 23.06 -10.19
CA GLY A 95 13.41 24.43 -9.98
C GLY A 95 13.11 24.99 -8.60
N SER A 96 13.75 26.14 -8.29
CA SER A 96 13.71 26.79 -6.99
C SER A 96 12.63 27.87 -6.89
N SER A 97 11.41 27.59 -7.36
CA SER A 97 10.26 28.48 -7.21
C SER A 97 9.95 28.77 -5.73
N SER A 98 9.23 29.85 -5.44
CA SER A 98 8.83 30.17 -4.06
C SER A 98 8.03 29.02 -3.43
N VAL A 99 7.16 28.36 -4.21
CA VAL A 99 6.37 27.21 -3.76
C VAL A 99 7.26 26.04 -3.37
N ASN A 100 8.25 25.69 -4.21
CA ASN A 100 9.19 24.59 -3.92
C ASN A 100 10.05 24.92 -2.70
N LYS A 101 10.49 26.15 -2.55
CA LYS A 101 11.21 26.62 -1.36
C LYS A 101 10.38 26.52 -0.09
N VAL A 102 9.13 26.92 -0.12
CA VAL A 102 8.22 26.76 1.02
C VAL A 102 8.08 25.30 1.38
N PHE A 103 7.84 24.43 0.40
CA PHE A 103 7.76 22.99 0.67
C PHE A 103 9.03 22.45 1.33
N VAL A 104 10.20 22.71 0.76
CA VAL A 104 11.48 22.21 1.28
C VAL A 104 11.71 22.61 2.74
N ASN A 105 11.29 23.83 3.11
CA ASN A 105 11.47 24.34 4.48
C ASN A 105 10.37 23.90 5.45
N SER A 106 9.14 23.67 4.97
CA SER A 106 7.99 23.38 5.83
C SER A 106 7.60 21.91 5.88
N ASN A 107 8.01 21.08 4.93
CA ASN A 107 7.75 19.65 5.00
C ASN A 107 8.74 18.97 5.93
N VAL A 108 8.25 18.34 6.97
CA VAL A 108 9.02 17.84 8.11
C VAL A 108 8.73 16.37 8.34
N LEU A 109 9.76 15.62 8.67
CA LEU A 109 9.67 14.27 9.22
C LEU A 109 9.72 14.37 10.76
N LEU A 110 8.65 13.96 11.42
CA LEU A 110 8.65 13.64 12.85
C LEU A 110 8.85 12.13 13.03
N GLY A 111 9.77 11.74 13.89
CA GLY A 111 10.16 10.35 14.13
C GLY A 111 11.65 10.11 13.87
N ASP A 112 12.07 8.87 13.91
CA ASP A 112 13.47 8.49 13.70
C ASP A 112 13.79 8.44 12.19
N PRO A 113 14.68 9.31 11.67
CA PRO A 113 15.04 9.31 10.26
C PRO A 113 15.82 8.06 9.82
N SER A 114 16.39 7.30 10.74
CA SER A 114 17.18 6.09 10.45
C SER A 114 16.31 4.85 10.15
N VAL A 115 15.01 4.94 10.36
CA VAL A 115 14.07 3.84 10.13
C VAL A 115 14.07 3.44 8.66
N LYS A 116 14.15 2.12 8.42
CA LYS A 116 13.95 1.52 7.10
C LYS A 116 12.56 0.91 7.02
N LEU A 117 11.83 1.23 5.96
CA LEU A 117 10.55 0.61 5.70
C LEU A 117 10.75 -0.82 5.17
N LYS A 118 9.95 -1.74 5.68
CA LYS A 118 9.90 -3.10 5.14
C LYS A 118 9.06 -3.09 3.85
N VAL A 119 9.71 -2.81 2.74
CA VAL A 119 9.09 -2.83 1.41
C VAL A 119 9.11 -4.26 0.87
N PRO A 120 8.01 -4.77 0.33
CA PRO A 120 7.99 -6.07 -0.34
C PRO A 120 9.00 -6.10 -1.49
N GLN A 121 9.79 -7.17 -1.59
CA GLN A 121 10.80 -7.34 -2.66
C GLN A 121 10.34 -8.33 -3.74
N LYS A 122 9.20 -8.99 -3.52
CA LYS A 122 8.67 -10.05 -4.39
C LYS A 122 7.15 -9.92 -4.48
N PRO A 123 6.51 -10.46 -5.52
CA PRO A 123 5.08 -10.65 -5.52
C PRO A 123 4.64 -11.48 -4.32
N ASN A 124 3.50 -11.13 -3.77
CA ASN A 124 2.86 -11.86 -2.68
C ASN A 124 1.39 -12.08 -3.03
N LEU A 125 1.13 -13.15 -3.76
CA LEU A 125 -0.23 -13.50 -4.16
C LEU A 125 -0.99 -14.10 -2.98
N SER A 126 -2.21 -13.65 -2.79
CA SER A 126 -3.12 -14.09 -1.74
C SER A 126 -4.51 -14.34 -2.31
N ILE A 127 -5.13 -15.41 -1.86
CA ILE A 127 -6.54 -15.74 -2.08
C ILE A 127 -7.08 -16.21 -0.74
N ASN A 128 -8.10 -15.54 -0.22
CA ASN A 128 -8.78 -15.93 1.01
C ASN A 128 -10.14 -16.55 0.68
N GLY A 129 -10.73 -17.29 1.62
CA GLY A 129 -12.01 -17.97 1.39
C GLY A 129 -13.14 -17.03 0.93
N ASN A 130 -13.18 -15.80 1.42
CA ASN A 130 -14.16 -14.79 1.01
C ASN A 130 -13.94 -14.25 -0.42
N GLU A 131 -12.82 -14.57 -1.04
CA GLU A 131 -12.44 -14.15 -2.39
C GLU A 131 -12.77 -15.22 -3.44
N ILE A 132 -13.27 -16.36 -2.99
CA ILE A 132 -13.77 -17.43 -3.83
C ILE A 132 -15.29 -17.47 -3.68
N THR A 133 -16.01 -17.26 -4.78
CA THR A 133 -17.46 -17.22 -4.78
C THR A 133 -18.01 -18.10 -5.91
N LEU A 134 -18.87 -19.02 -5.56
CA LEU A 134 -19.67 -19.76 -6.53
C LEU A 134 -20.75 -18.82 -7.11
N LEU A 135 -20.84 -18.72 -8.42
CA LEU A 135 -21.79 -17.84 -9.10
C LEU A 135 -23.13 -18.52 -9.39
N ASN A 136 -23.16 -19.83 -9.43
CA ASN A 136 -24.39 -20.57 -9.58
C ASN A 136 -25.21 -20.48 -8.28
N SER A 137 -26.48 -20.10 -8.38
CA SER A 137 -27.38 -20.01 -7.22
C SER A 137 -27.66 -21.37 -6.59
N GLU A 138 -27.67 -22.41 -7.41
CA GLU A 138 -27.87 -23.80 -7.01
C GLU A 138 -26.97 -24.70 -7.86
N ILE A 139 -26.37 -25.70 -7.25
CA ILE A 139 -25.69 -26.78 -7.95
C ILE A 139 -26.65 -27.97 -7.96
N THR A 140 -27.07 -28.38 -9.15
CA THR A 140 -27.93 -29.52 -9.37
C THR A 140 -27.20 -30.59 -10.15
N ASP A 141 -27.69 -31.81 -10.11
CA ASP A 141 -27.22 -32.97 -10.90
C ASP A 141 -27.34 -32.80 -12.43
N GLN A 142 -28.09 -31.77 -12.86
CA GLN A 142 -28.24 -31.40 -14.27
C GLN A 142 -27.13 -30.51 -14.79
N LEU A 143 -26.31 -29.91 -13.91
CA LEU A 143 -25.19 -29.06 -14.30
C LEU A 143 -23.93 -29.91 -14.57
N ASP A 144 -23.28 -29.64 -15.68
CA ASP A 144 -22.01 -30.26 -16.03
C ASP A 144 -20.81 -29.46 -15.48
N SER A 145 -20.99 -28.16 -15.25
CA SER A 145 -19.97 -27.29 -14.73
C SER A 145 -20.54 -26.19 -13.82
N ALA A 146 -19.73 -25.72 -12.90
CA ALA A 146 -20.01 -24.57 -12.06
C ALA A 146 -19.11 -23.39 -12.41
N GLU A 147 -19.64 -22.18 -12.29
CA GLU A 147 -18.86 -20.95 -12.44
C GLU A 147 -18.39 -20.44 -11.09
N VAL A 148 -17.08 -20.26 -10.96
CA VAL A 148 -16.42 -19.77 -9.75
C VAL A 148 -15.74 -18.46 -10.05
N ARG A 149 -16.01 -17.43 -9.25
CA ARG A 149 -15.28 -16.18 -9.24
C ARG A 149 -14.18 -16.27 -8.20
N VAL A 150 -12.94 -15.99 -8.61
CA VAL A 150 -11.77 -15.96 -7.74
C VAL A 150 -11.13 -14.59 -7.84
N ILE A 151 -10.94 -13.92 -6.70
CA ILE A 151 -10.20 -12.66 -6.61
C ILE A 151 -8.80 -12.96 -6.12
N VAL A 152 -7.80 -12.71 -6.97
CA VAL A 152 -6.38 -12.86 -6.64
C VAL A 152 -5.83 -11.49 -6.29
N LYS A 153 -5.29 -11.31 -5.08
CA LYS A 153 -4.64 -10.07 -4.64
C LYS A 153 -3.13 -10.23 -4.69
N ASN A 154 -2.45 -9.17 -5.13
CA ASN A 154 -1.01 -9.05 -4.98
C ASN A 154 -0.71 -8.06 -3.85
N LEU A 155 -0.22 -8.56 -2.73
CA LEU A 155 0.18 -7.78 -1.55
C LEU A 155 1.67 -7.41 -1.56
N GLY A 156 2.36 -7.70 -2.66
CA GLY A 156 3.77 -7.45 -2.86
C GLY A 156 4.05 -6.59 -4.07
N LEU A 157 5.29 -6.63 -4.57
CA LEU A 157 5.66 -5.92 -5.78
C LEU A 157 5.02 -6.55 -7.01
N SER A 158 4.62 -5.70 -7.95
CA SER A 158 4.22 -6.12 -9.29
C SER A 158 5.41 -6.06 -10.24
N PHE A 159 5.51 -7.07 -11.08
CA PHE A 159 6.47 -7.14 -12.17
C PHE A 159 5.74 -7.57 -13.45
N ASN A 160 6.28 -7.21 -14.58
CA ASN A 160 5.76 -7.71 -15.86
C ASN A 160 6.10 -9.20 -16.05
N LYS A 161 5.48 -10.05 -15.23
CA LYS A 161 5.61 -11.52 -15.21
C LYS A 161 4.25 -12.17 -15.12
N SER A 162 4.17 -13.42 -15.53
CA SER A 162 2.98 -14.23 -15.34
C SER A 162 3.08 -15.12 -14.11
N TYR A 163 1.93 -15.51 -13.57
CA TYR A 163 1.79 -16.52 -12.54
C TYR A 163 0.94 -17.69 -13.04
N LYS A 164 1.16 -18.85 -12.44
CA LYS A 164 0.36 -20.05 -12.71
C LYS A 164 -0.53 -20.31 -11.51
N MET A 165 -1.81 -20.51 -11.76
CA MET A 165 -2.79 -20.92 -10.76
C MET A 165 -3.37 -22.27 -11.16
N ASN A 166 -3.39 -23.20 -10.21
CA ASN A 166 -4.08 -24.46 -10.35
C ASN A 166 -5.29 -24.49 -9.42
N ILE A 167 -6.42 -24.86 -9.95
CA ILE A 167 -7.67 -25.05 -9.22
C ILE A 167 -7.99 -26.52 -9.31
N SER A 168 -8.09 -27.18 -8.18
CA SER A 168 -8.40 -28.60 -8.10
C SER A 168 -9.76 -28.80 -7.44
N HIS A 169 -10.56 -29.67 -8.02
CA HIS A 169 -11.85 -30.07 -7.50
C HIS A 169 -11.74 -31.43 -6.83
N PHE A 170 -12.28 -31.52 -5.62
CA PHE A 170 -12.34 -32.75 -4.84
C PHE A 170 -13.77 -33.03 -4.39
N TYR A 171 -14.13 -34.31 -4.34
CA TYR A 171 -15.35 -34.79 -3.70
C TYR A 171 -14.99 -35.89 -2.70
N GLN A 172 -15.35 -35.70 -1.44
CA GLN A 172 -15.00 -36.62 -0.35
C GLN A 172 -13.50 -37.05 -0.39
N ASP A 173 -12.62 -36.05 -0.48
CA ASP A 173 -11.16 -36.22 -0.60
C ASP A 173 -10.65 -36.91 -1.87
N ASN A 174 -11.53 -37.30 -2.78
CA ASN A 174 -11.13 -37.84 -4.08
C ASN A 174 -10.96 -36.71 -5.08
N PHE A 175 -9.78 -36.66 -5.72
CA PHE A 175 -9.51 -35.74 -6.82
C PHE A 175 -10.41 -36.09 -8.01
N LEU A 176 -11.10 -35.07 -8.55
CA LEU A 176 -11.94 -35.23 -9.72
C LEU A 176 -11.34 -34.55 -10.95
N ASP A 177 -10.99 -33.29 -10.83
CA ASP A 177 -10.48 -32.51 -11.97
C ASP A 177 -9.61 -31.34 -11.51
N SER A 178 -8.83 -30.77 -12.42
CA SER A 178 -8.07 -29.54 -12.19
C SER A 178 -7.98 -28.68 -13.43
N VAL A 179 -8.06 -27.37 -13.21
CA VAL A 179 -7.89 -26.34 -14.23
C VAL A 179 -6.61 -25.56 -13.95
N ALA A 180 -5.71 -25.50 -14.93
CA ALA A 180 -4.50 -24.70 -14.85
C ALA A 180 -4.65 -23.43 -15.68
N LEU A 181 -4.40 -22.27 -15.07
CA LEU A 181 -4.45 -20.98 -15.72
C LEU A 181 -3.10 -20.28 -15.61
N VAL A 182 -2.69 -19.63 -16.70
CA VAL A 182 -1.55 -18.72 -16.70
C VAL A 182 -2.08 -17.31 -16.92
N LYS A 183 -1.80 -16.42 -15.99
CA LYS A 183 -2.27 -15.04 -16.00
C LYS A 183 -1.11 -14.09 -15.75
N GLN A 184 -1.27 -12.85 -16.23
CA GLN A 184 -0.34 -11.77 -15.92
C GLN A 184 -0.46 -11.42 -14.43
N LEU A 185 0.68 -11.15 -13.80
CA LEU A 185 0.70 -10.75 -12.40
C LEU A 185 -0.08 -9.44 -12.23
N PRO A 186 -1.09 -9.37 -11.35
CA PRO A 186 -1.83 -8.14 -11.14
C PRO A 186 -0.99 -7.12 -10.37
N ASP A 187 -1.19 -5.85 -10.66
CA ASP A 187 -0.57 -4.76 -9.88
C ASP A 187 -1.13 -4.73 -8.46
N ASN A 188 -2.41 -5.00 -8.31
CA ASN A 188 -3.12 -4.95 -7.03
C ASN A 188 -4.04 -6.17 -6.85
N SER A 189 -5.01 -6.33 -7.76
CA SER A 189 -5.92 -7.48 -7.77
C SER A 189 -6.41 -7.80 -9.17
N ASP A 190 -6.74 -9.07 -9.40
CA ASP A 190 -7.39 -9.57 -10.61
C ASP A 190 -8.60 -10.41 -10.23
N THR A 191 -9.65 -10.37 -11.05
CA THR A 191 -10.86 -11.16 -10.87
C THR A 191 -10.98 -12.16 -12.00
N LEU A 192 -10.94 -13.44 -11.65
CA LEU A 192 -11.01 -14.55 -12.58
C LEU A 192 -12.40 -15.20 -12.53
N LEU A 193 -12.96 -15.46 -13.69
CA LEU A 193 -14.15 -16.29 -13.85
C LEU A 193 -13.72 -17.64 -14.43
N ILE A 194 -14.02 -18.70 -13.72
CA ILE A 194 -13.51 -20.03 -14.00
C ILE A 194 -14.67 -21.02 -14.04
N LYS A 195 -14.72 -21.83 -15.09
CA LYS A 195 -15.62 -22.98 -15.15
C LYS A 195 -14.88 -24.20 -14.61
N VAL A 196 -15.51 -24.85 -13.65
CA VAL A 196 -15.02 -26.11 -13.03
C VAL A 196 -16.02 -27.20 -13.37
N ASN A 197 -15.55 -28.32 -13.91
CA ASN A 197 -16.42 -29.49 -14.14
C ASN A 197 -16.86 -30.05 -12.78
N ILE A 198 -18.14 -30.43 -12.68
CA ILE A 198 -18.74 -30.97 -11.46
C ILE A 198 -19.30 -32.40 -11.64
N LYS A 199 -19.15 -32.92 -12.85
CA LYS A 199 -19.40 -34.35 -13.19
C LYS A 199 -18.13 -35.03 -13.60
#